data_49a0fe61353a375db4d11b2ccad6407e
#
_entry.id   49a0fe61353a375db4d11b2ccad6407e
#
_cell.length_a   1.000
_cell.length_b   1.000
_cell.length_c   1.000
_cell.angle_alpha   90.00
_cell.angle_beta   90.00
_cell.angle_gamma   90.00
#
_symmetry.space_group_name_H-M   'P 1'
#
loop_
_entity.id
_entity.type
_entity.pdbx_description
1 polymer ?
#
loop_
_entity_poly.entity_id
_entity_poly.type
_entity_poly.pdbx_seq_one_letter_code
_entity_poly.pdbx_strand_id
1 'polypeptide(L)'
;MAEDFSDRTQTFSIETPQKLDMQQVLVQVYDALKEKGYNPISQIVGYILSEDPTYITTHNNSRSLIRKIDRDELLKAMVRTYLGE
;
A
#
# COMPACT_ATOMS: atom_id res chain seq x y z
N MET A 1 -10.11 -12.85 -30.72
CA MET A 1 -9.93 -12.99 -30.12
C MET A 1 -9.85 -13.01 -29.55
N ALA A 2 -9.57 -12.69 -30.01
CA ALA A 2 -9.34 -12.75 -29.31
C ALA A 2 -9.19 -12.75 -28.81
N GLU A 3 -8.88 -12.47 -29.09
CA GLU A 3 -8.67 -12.53 -28.46
C GLU A 3 -8.45 -12.50 -27.80
N ASP A 4 -8.27 -12.44 -28.46
CA ASP A 4 -8.03 -12.50 -27.70
C ASP A 4 -7.74 -12.26 -27.21
N PHE A 5 -7.61 -12.11 -27.53
CA PHE A 5 -7.28 -11.98 -26.80
C PHE A 5 -7.09 -11.87 -26.15
N SER A 6 -6.86 -11.82 -26.74
CA SER A 6 -6.66 -11.72 -26.01
C SER A 6 -6.76 -11.67 -25.39
N ASP A 7 -6.69 -11.58 -25.75
CA ASP A 7 -6.73 -11.53 -24.95
C ASP A 7 -6.71 -11.58 -24.28
N ARG A 8 -6.41 -11.71 -24.56
CA ARG A 8 -6.22 -11.72 -23.76
C ARG A 8 -5.94 -11.57 -23.02
N THR A 9 -5.84 -11.29 -23.33
CA THR A 9 -5.47 -10.99 -22.46
C THR A 9 -5.49 -10.71 -21.76
N GLN A 10 -5.40 -10.66 -21.87
CA GLN A 10 -5.29 -10.19 -21.07
C GLN A 10 -5.30 -9.98 -20.26
N THR A 11 -5.23 -9.96 -20.51
CA THR A 11 -5.09 -9.54 -19.58
C THR A 11 -4.96 -9.43 -18.94
N PHE A 12 -4.63 -9.35 -18.93
CA PHE A 12 -4.31 -8.95 -18.17
C PHE A 12 -4.27 -8.61 -17.44
N SER A 13 -4.09 -8.51 -17.46
CA SER A 13 -4.01 -7.84 -16.71
C SER A 13 -3.80 -7.54 -16.14
N ILE A 14 -3.40 -7.31 -16.37
CA ILE A 14 -2.95 -6.75 -15.84
C ILE A 14 -3.10 -6.40 -14.91
N GLU A 15 -2.91 -6.64 -14.40
CA GLU A 15 -3.01 -6.16 -13.31
C GLU A 15 -2.42 -5.14 -12.86
N THR A 16 -2.84 -4.48 -12.69
CA THR A 16 -2.14 -3.30 -12.61
C THR A 16 -1.66 -3.03 -11.23
N PRO A 17 -0.52 -2.33 -11.12
CA PRO A 17 0.09 -2.07 -9.84
C PRO A 17 -0.80 -1.25 -8.90
N GLN A 18 -1.70 -0.45 -9.44
CA GLN A 18 -2.53 0.31 -8.52
C GLN A 18 -3.57 -0.55 -7.89
N LYS A 19 -3.72 -1.73 -8.43
CA LYS A 19 -4.47 -2.74 -7.74
C LYS A 19 -3.65 -3.42 -6.72
N LEU A 20 -2.41 -2.97 -6.57
CA LEU A 20 -1.65 -3.42 -5.46
C LEU A 20 -2.52 -3.33 -4.28
N ASP A 21 -2.62 -4.40 -3.63
CA ASP A 21 -3.41 -4.51 -2.45
C ASP A 21 -2.81 -3.58 -1.41
N MET A 22 -3.55 -2.55 -1.05
CA MET A 22 -3.10 -1.62 -0.03
C MET A 22 -2.78 -2.35 1.26
N GLN A 23 -3.52 -3.41 1.55
CA GLN A 23 -3.28 -4.21 2.74
C GLN A 23 -1.91 -4.85 2.70
N GLN A 24 -1.53 -5.42 1.55
CA GLN A 24 -0.22 -6.04 1.42
C GLN A 24 0.90 -5.04 1.58
N VAL A 25 0.74 -3.86 1.00
CA VAL A 25 1.74 -2.80 1.15
C VAL A 25 1.85 -2.39 2.61
N LEU A 26 0.72 -2.22 3.29
CA LEU A 26 0.76 -1.85 4.71
C LEU A 26 1.42 -2.92 5.57
N VAL A 27 1.14 -4.19 5.30
CA VAL A 27 1.78 -5.28 6.04
C VAL A 27 3.28 -5.24 5.82
N GLN A 28 3.71 -5.03 4.59
CA GLN A 28 5.13 -4.98 4.28
C GLN A 28 5.82 -3.81 4.96
N VAL A 29 5.17 -2.64 4.96
CA VAL A 29 5.69 -1.45 5.64
C VAL A 29 5.73 -1.69 7.15
N TYR A 30 4.68 -2.27 7.70
CA TYR A 30 4.62 -2.60 9.12
C TYR A 30 5.79 -3.50 9.51
N ASP A 31 6.01 -4.57 8.74
CA ASP A 31 7.07 -5.52 9.05
C ASP A 31 8.45 -4.87 8.96
N ALA A 32 8.65 -4.03 7.95
CA ALA A 32 9.94 -3.36 7.76
C ALA A 32 10.23 -2.40 8.92
N LEU A 33 9.23 -1.65 9.36
CA LEU A 33 9.38 -0.74 10.49
C LEU A 33 9.69 -1.50 11.76
N LYS A 34 8.99 -2.61 11.96
CA LYS A 34 9.20 -3.43 13.15
C LYS A 34 10.59 -4.04 13.16
N GLU A 35 11.06 -4.52 12.01
CA GLU A 35 12.41 -5.07 11.90
C GLU A 35 13.47 -4.05 12.25
N LYS A 36 13.22 -2.78 11.93
CA LYS A 36 14.19 -1.73 12.21
C LYS A 36 14.03 -1.13 13.60
N GLY A 37 13.12 -1.67 14.41
CA GLY A 37 12.98 -1.24 15.80
C GLY A 37 12.06 -0.07 16.02
N TYR A 38 11.31 0.35 15.01
CA TYR A 38 10.35 1.42 15.18
C TYR A 38 9.03 0.90 15.71
N ASN A 39 8.20 1.83 16.21
CA ASN A 39 6.80 1.52 16.50
C ASN A 39 6.04 1.64 15.18
N PRO A 40 5.61 0.54 14.56
CA PRO A 40 5.06 0.62 13.20
C PRO A 40 3.79 1.44 13.13
N ILE A 41 2.90 1.29 14.11
CA ILE A 41 1.62 2.00 14.07
C ILE A 41 1.85 3.49 14.17
N SER A 42 2.69 3.92 15.11
CA SER A 42 2.97 5.35 15.27
C SER A 42 3.59 5.95 14.03
N GLN A 43 4.51 5.22 13.40
CA GLN A 43 5.17 5.74 12.21
C GLN A 43 4.21 5.84 11.02
N ILE A 44 3.37 4.84 10.84
CA ILE A 44 2.38 4.87 9.76
C ILE A 44 1.39 6.01 9.98
N VAL A 45 0.90 6.18 11.20
CA VAL A 45 -0.01 7.28 11.51
C VAL A 45 0.67 8.62 11.27
N GLY A 46 1.92 8.76 11.71
CA GLY A 46 2.67 10.00 11.47
C GLY A 46 2.78 10.32 9.99
N TYR A 47 3.05 9.32 9.18
CA TYR A 47 3.11 9.51 7.74
C TYR A 47 1.76 9.98 7.18
N ILE A 48 0.68 9.33 7.58
CA ILE A 48 -0.64 9.66 7.06
C ILE A 48 -1.01 11.09 7.41
N LEU A 49 -0.73 11.51 8.63
CA LEU A 49 -1.11 12.84 9.09
C LEU A 49 -0.23 13.95 8.54
N SER A 50 1.05 13.68 8.36
CA SER A 50 2.00 14.73 7.97
C SER A 50 2.36 14.73 6.50
N GLU A 51 2.10 13.63 5.79
CA GLU A 51 2.56 13.40 4.42
C GLU A 51 4.08 13.37 4.31
N ASP A 52 4.76 13.22 5.43
CA ASP A 52 6.22 13.23 5.45
C ASP A 52 6.73 11.80 5.29
N PRO A 53 7.30 11.46 4.12
CA PRO A 53 7.73 10.08 3.87
C PRO A 53 8.88 9.63 4.76
N THR A 54 9.54 10.55 5.46
CA THR A 54 10.63 10.16 6.34
C THR A 54 10.15 9.40 7.57
N TYR A 55 8.85 9.41 7.85
CA TYR A 55 8.30 8.55 8.90
C TYR A 55 8.43 7.07 8.55
N ILE A 56 8.64 6.76 7.26
CA ILE A 56 8.68 5.37 6.80
C ILE A 56 10.10 5.00 6.42
N THR A 57 10.60 3.91 6.98
CA THR A 57 11.95 3.44 6.67
C THR A 57 12.08 3.10 5.20
N THR A 58 13.33 3.22 4.67
CA THR A 58 13.62 2.79 3.32
C THR A 58 13.86 1.28 3.23
N HIS A 59 13.92 0.62 4.37
CA HIS A 59 14.16 -0.82 4.44
C HIS A 59 13.09 -1.56 3.62
N ASN A 60 13.52 -2.51 2.79
CA ASN A 60 12.65 -3.31 1.92
C ASN A 60 11.78 -2.46 1.00
N ASN A 61 12.30 -1.30 0.58
CA ASN A 61 11.60 -0.37 -0.32
C ASN A 61 10.28 0.14 0.26
N SER A 62 10.13 0.10 1.57
CA SER A 62 8.85 0.43 2.21
C SER A 62 8.41 1.85 1.93
N ARG A 63 9.36 2.81 1.96
CA ARG A 63 9.02 4.20 1.70
C ARG A 63 8.51 4.40 0.27
N SER A 64 9.15 3.76 -0.69
CA SER A 64 8.70 3.83 -2.08
C SER A 64 7.34 3.19 -2.26
N LEU A 65 7.11 2.08 -1.59
CA LEU A 65 5.85 1.36 -1.72
C LEU A 65 4.67 2.17 -1.17
N ILE A 66 4.82 2.71 0.04
CA ILE A 66 3.71 3.42 0.65
C ILE A 66 3.39 4.71 -0.09
N ARG A 67 4.39 5.33 -0.72
CA ARG A 67 4.16 6.55 -1.48
C ARG A 67 3.35 6.33 -2.74
N LYS A 68 3.27 5.11 -3.22
CA LYS A 68 2.46 4.77 -4.39
C LYS A 68 0.98 4.68 -4.06
N ILE A 69 0.63 4.62 -2.80
CA ILE A 69 -0.75 4.51 -2.37
C ILE A 69 -1.31 5.90 -2.12
N ASP A 70 -2.52 6.12 -2.64
CA ASP A 70 -3.23 7.36 -2.37
C ASP A 70 -3.67 7.36 -0.92
N ARG A 71 -3.19 8.34 -0.14
CA ARG A 71 -3.50 8.41 1.28
C ARG A 71 -4.99 8.54 1.55
N ASP A 72 -5.69 9.27 0.69
CA ASP A 72 -7.13 9.43 0.84
C ASP A 72 -7.84 8.09 0.71
N GLU A 73 -7.46 7.32 -0.29
CA GLU A 73 -8.04 6.00 -0.49
C GLU A 73 -7.69 5.05 0.65
N LEU A 74 -6.47 5.16 1.14
CA LEU A 74 -6.03 4.35 2.26
C LEU A 74 -6.86 4.65 3.51
N LEU A 75 -7.07 5.92 3.80
CA LEU A 75 -7.86 6.31 4.95
C LEU A 75 -9.30 5.83 4.82
N LYS A 76 -9.88 5.97 3.63
CA LYS A 76 -11.23 5.48 3.40
C LYS A 76 -11.34 3.99 3.66
N ALA A 77 -10.37 3.23 3.18
CA ALA A 77 -10.36 1.78 3.39
C ALA A 77 -10.25 1.43 4.86
N MET A 78 -9.40 2.14 5.59
CA MET A 78 -9.23 1.91 7.02
C MET A 78 -10.50 2.20 7.79
N VAL A 79 -11.15 3.32 7.45
CA VAL A 79 -12.38 3.70 8.14
C VAL A 79 -13.48 2.68 7.88
N ARG A 80 -13.62 2.26 6.62
CA ARG A 80 -14.61 1.25 6.27
C ARG A 80 -14.37 -0.05 7.03
N THR A 81 -13.11 -0.46 7.08
CA THR A 81 -12.76 -1.68 7.78
C THR A 81 -13.09 -1.58 9.26
N TYR A 82 -12.77 -0.44 9.86
CA TYR A 82 -13.04 -0.25 11.28
C TYR A 82 -14.54 -0.26 11.58
N LEU A 83 -15.34 0.27 10.66
CA LEU A 83 -16.78 0.30 10.81
C LEU A 83 -17.45 -1.02 10.46
N GLY A 84 -16.70 -1.95 9.88
CA GLY A 84 -17.24 -3.25 9.52
C GLY A 84 -17.95 -3.30 8.18
N GLU A 85 -17.65 -2.34 7.32
CA GLU A 85 -18.23 -2.37 5.98
C GLU A 85 -17.50 -3.33 5.05
#